data_348fcd83c59d5eeb0a8cfab2f8f432da
#
_entry.id   348fcd83c59d5eeb0a8cfab2f8f432da
#
_cell.length_a   1.000
_cell.length_b   1.000
_cell.length_c   1.000
_cell.angle_alpha   90.00
_cell.angle_beta   90.00
_cell.angle_gamma   90.00
#
_symmetry.space_group_name_H-M   'P 1'
#
loop_
_entity.id
_entity.type
_entity.pdbx_description
1 polymer ?
#
loop_
_entity_poly.entity_id
_entity_poly.type
_entity_poly.pdbx_seq_one_letter_code
_entity_poly.pdbx_strand_id
1 'polypeptide(L)'
;MKCGMCRLKRLLIAVIFCSLFFSCSLQNQNYKKKKQDAMFLQLKGILNNPELDSQGRYSVIKSISNIYFTQKKYNQLVLFLTDWIERHPEDEYNTYWLYITACIYMESDATPIAEYYFDRILKNYSDIMVNGQSIHFQCLRQLIKISTTSANRIKYFNELINRFPSKISVTELYERLAFEYEKEGEWAQALHSHFQFLEQPDAQTIQISGIPDAYANALQLVNFNDSPKDWTFESLPALENAIKKAINRYDWKSLDKYRAKVNFFAINWNQDRSGSNAQEVFSMKNFMRGNRIRYSASLDDSSNPNEAYLRTTGWSQYISVWYLYFRKVNFPADPEIHGRWEWAGIYFGEKL
;
A
#
# COMPACT_ATOMS: atom_id res chain seq x y z
N MET A 1 1.93 22.37 -2.64
CA MET A 1 2.45 21.04 -2.94
C MET A 1 1.72 20.27 -4.06
N LYS A 2 0.84 20.91 -4.88
CA LYS A 2 0.12 20.24 -6.01
C LYS A 2 0.88 20.21 -7.36
N CYS A 3 2.00 20.89 -7.49
CA CYS A 3 2.69 21.05 -8.79
C CYS A 3 3.74 19.95 -9.12
N GLY A 4 4.25 19.21 -8.14
CA GLY A 4 5.28 18.18 -8.36
C GLY A 4 4.73 16.86 -8.89
N MET A 5 3.53 16.47 -8.47
CA MET A 5 2.91 15.19 -8.84
C MET A 5 2.42 15.14 -10.30
N CYS A 6 2.07 16.29 -10.87
CA CYS A 6 1.66 16.39 -12.28
C CYS A 6 2.85 16.21 -13.24
N ARG A 7 4.06 16.65 -12.86
CA ARG A 7 5.28 16.47 -13.67
C ARG A 7 5.78 15.02 -13.69
N LEU A 8 5.65 14.28 -12.57
CA LEU A 8 6.08 12.87 -12.50
C LEU A 8 5.15 11.94 -13.30
N LYS A 9 3.82 12.23 -13.32
CA LYS A 9 2.85 11.51 -14.14
C LYS A 9 3.14 11.63 -15.65
N ARG A 10 3.57 12.81 -16.11
CA ARG A 10 3.93 13.04 -17.52
C ARG A 10 5.20 12.31 -17.96
N LEU A 11 6.15 12.10 -17.05
CA LEU A 11 7.42 11.42 -17.37
C LEU A 11 7.24 9.90 -17.56
N LEU A 12 6.33 9.23 -16.84
CA LEU A 12 6.15 7.77 -16.91
C LEU A 12 5.39 7.31 -18.15
N ILE A 13 4.41 8.08 -18.63
CA ILE A 13 3.71 7.80 -19.88
C ILE A 13 4.62 8.12 -21.07
N ALA A 14 5.41 9.17 -21.00
CA ALA A 14 6.43 9.51 -21.97
C ALA A 14 7.50 8.41 -22.13
N VAL A 15 7.89 7.72 -21.05
CA VAL A 15 8.91 6.65 -21.12
C VAL A 15 8.40 5.40 -21.84
N ILE A 16 7.12 5.06 -21.75
CA ILE A 16 6.54 3.91 -22.49
C ILE A 16 6.36 4.24 -24.00
N PHE A 17 6.10 5.51 -24.32
CA PHE A 17 6.02 5.97 -25.71
C PHE A 17 7.37 6.50 -26.24
N CYS A 18 8.23 7.10 -25.40
CA CYS A 18 9.50 7.69 -25.80
C CYS A 18 10.62 6.70 -26.15
N SER A 19 10.53 5.42 -25.77
CA SER A 19 11.47 4.42 -26.30
C SER A 19 11.34 4.19 -27.81
N LEU A 20 10.38 4.88 -28.47
CA LEU A 20 10.13 4.80 -29.90
C LEU A 20 10.42 6.10 -30.68
N PHE A 21 10.76 7.21 -29.99
CA PHE A 21 10.86 8.51 -30.69
C PHE A 21 11.96 9.43 -30.11
N PHE A 22 13.22 9.22 -30.48
CA PHE A 22 14.22 10.28 -30.46
C PHE A 22 14.86 10.41 -31.84
N SER A 23 14.48 11.46 -32.56
CA SER A 23 15.40 12.41 -33.17
C SER A 23 14.65 13.40 -34.12
N CYS A 24 15.01 14.62 -33.98
CA CYS A 24 15.17 15.67 -34.98
C CYS A 24 14.41 16.97 -34.80
N SER A 25 15.24 17.95 -34.72
CA SER A 25 15.17 19.40 -34.65
C SER A 25 14.09 20.12 -35.48
N LEU A 26 13.71 21.26 -34.93
CA LEU A 26 12.85 22.32 -35.43
C LEU A 26 13.32 22.87 -36.80
N GLN A 27 12.73 22.41 -37.89
CA GLN A 27 12.67 23.16 -39.13
C GLN A 27 11.41 22.79 -39.94
N ASN A 28 10.62 23.83 -40.27
CA ASN A 28 9.50 23.85 -41.22
C ASN A 28 8.26 23.04 -40.83
N GLN A 29 7.48 23.53 -39.85
CA GLN A 29 6.23 22.89 -39.41
C GLN A 29 5.23 22.65 -40.57
N ASN A 30 5.11 23.52 -41.55
CA ASN A 30 4.19 23.39 -42.67
C ASN A 30 4.60 22.28 -43.66
N TYR A 31 5.90 22.11 -43.89
CA TYR A 31 6.40 21.05 -44.76
C TYR A 31 6.24 19.67 -44.09
N LYS A 32 6.53 19.58 -42.80
CA LYS A 32 6.33 18.37 -42.00
C LYS A 32 4.85 17.95 -41.98
N LYS A 33 3.94 18.90 -41.79
CA LYS A 33 2.50 18.64 -41.78
C LYS A 33 2.02 18.09 -43.13
N LYS A 34 2.35 18.72 -44.29
CA LYS A 34 1.99 18.22 -45.61
C LYS A 34 2.55 16.82 -45.89
N LYS A 35 3.78 16.53 -45.48
CA LYS A 35 4.40 15.22 -45.62
C LYS A 35 3.69 14.17 -44.78
N GLN A 36 3.30 14.50 -43.55
CA GLN A 36 2.53 13.60 -42.67
C GLN A 36 1.13 13.33 -43.18
N ASP A 37 0.44 14.33 -43.74
CA ASP A 37 -0.89 14.17 -44.36
C ASP A 37 -0.83 13.27 -45.58
N ALA A 38 0.18 13.42 -46.44
CA ALA A 38 0.41 12.56 -47.58
C ALA A 38 0.72 11.11 -47.14
N MET A 39 1.57 10.93 -46.16
CA MET A 39 1.89 9.62 -45.57
C MET A 39 0.65 8.96 -44.96
N PHE A 40 -0.18 9.72 -44.25
CA PHE A 40 -1.42 9.23 -43.68
C PHE A 40 -2.39 8.70 -44.74
N LEU A 41 -2.56 9.40 -45.88
CA LEU A 41 -3.40 8.94 -46.97
C LEU A 41 -2.87 7.64 -47.61
N GLN A 42 -1.54 7.53 -47.77
CA GLN A 42 -0.89 6.30 -48.25
C GLN A 42 -1.13 5.13 -47.30
N LEU A 43 -0.93 5.34 -46.01
CA LEU A 43 -1.16 4.31 -44.98
C LEU A 43 -2.61 3.82 -44.94
N LYS A 44 -3.58 4.73 -45.08
CA LYS A 44 -5.01 4.34 -45.23
C LYS A 44 -5.26 3.51 -46.49
N GLY A 45 -4.63 3.85 -47.59
CA GLY A 45 -4.71 3.04 -48.80
C GLY A 45 -4.15 1.62 -48.63
N ILE A 46 -3.02 1.49 -47.97
CA ILE A 46 -2.41 0.19 -47.62
C ILE A 46 -3.31 -0.62 -46.71
N LEU A 47 -3.90 0.02 -45.67
CA LEU A 47 -4.77 -0.66 -44.71
C LEU A 47 -6.04 -1.26 -45.37
N ASN A 48 -6.49 -0.69 -46.46
CA ASN A 48 -7.65 -1.19 -47.23
C ASN A 48 -7.31 -2.38 -48.14
N ASN A 49 -6.02 -2.79 -48.24
CA ASN A 49 -5.64 -3.96 -49.00
C ASN A 49 -6.06 -5.25 -48.28
N PRO A 50 -6.95 -6.09 -48.88
CA PRO A 50 -7.42 -7.33 -48.25
C PRO A 50 -6.33 -8.39 -48.10
N GLU A 51 -5.24 -8.32 -48.85
CA GLU A 51 -4.13 -9.26 -48.77
C GLU A 51 -3.09 -8.89 -47.70
N LEU A 52 -3.30 -7.79 -46.97
CA LEU A 52 -2.39 -7.38 -45.93
C LEU A 52 -2.46 -8.37 -44.76
N ASP A 53 -1.33 -8.95 -44.38
CA ASP A 53 -1.24 -9.87 -43.26
C ASP A 53 -1.42 -9.14 -41.90
N SER A 54 -1.61 -9.91 -40.83
CA SER A 54 -1.82 -9.38 -39.48
C SER A 54 -0.69 -8.47 -39.03
N GLN A 55 0.57 -8.84 -39.28
CA GLN A 55 1.74 -8.05 -38.90
C GLN A 55 1.85 -6.74 -39.71
N GLY A 56 1.48 -6.79 -40.97
CA GLY A 56 1.37 -5.60 -41.85
C GLY A 56 0.29 -4.66 -41.35
N ARG A 57 -0.90 -5.19 -41.02
CA ARG A 57 -2.00 -4.40 -40.44
C ARG A 57 -1.56 -3.73 -39.14
N TYR A 58 -0.95 -4.49 -38.22
CA TYR A 58 -0.39 -3.94 -36.98
C TYR A 58 0.55 -2.76 -37.26
N SER A 59 1.49 -2.91 -38.18
CA SER A 59 2.50 -1.89 -38.48
C SER A 59 1.86 -0.63 -39.08
N VAL A 60 0.87 -0.78 -39.92
CA VAL A 60 0.13 0.34 -40.54
C VAL A 60 -0.73 1.07 -39.50
N ILE A 61 -1.53 0.35 -38.72
CA ILE A 61 -2.39 0.93 -37.66
C ILE A 61 -1.54 1.67 -36.63
N LYS A 62 -0.42 1.07 -36.19
CA LYS A 62 0.54 1.71 -35.31
C LYS A 62 1.10 3.01 -35.87
N SER A 63 1.43 3.02 -37.18
CA SER A 63 1.94 4.23 -37.85
C SER A 63 0.87 5.32 -37.95
N ILE A 64 -0.37 4.99 -38.28
CA ILE A 64 -1.51 5.91 -38.28
C ILE A 64 -1.75 6.46 -36.87
N SER A 65 -1.76 5.60 -35.86
CA SER A 65 -1.93 5.96 -34.47
C SER A 65 -0.87 6.96 -34.00
N ASN A 66 0.39 6.75 -34.38
CA ASN A 66 1.48 7.66 -34.09
C ASN A 66 1.30 9.04 -34.73
N ILE A 67 0.80 9.10 -35.96
CA ILE A 67 0.50 10.38 -36.66
C ILE A 67 -0.57 11.14 -35.89
N TYR A 68 -1.68 10.51 -35.51
CA TYR A 68 -2.72 11.14 -34.71
C TYR A 68 -2.21 11.59 -33.35
N PHE A 69 -1.43 10.76 -32.65
CA PHE A 69 -0.88 11.06 -31.33
C PHE A 69 0.07 12.26 -31.38
N THR A 70 1.01 12.29 -32.32
CA THR A 70 1.97 13.40 -32.48
C THR A 70 1.29 14.72 -32.85
N GLN A 71 0.16 14.64 -33.56
CA GLN A 71 -0.67 15.80 -33.90
C GLN A 71 -1.64 16.17 -32.75
N LYS A 72 -1.62 15.48 -31.62
CA LYS A 72 -2.56 15.62 -30.49
C LYS A 72 -4.04 15.48 -30.89
N LYS A 73 -4.32 14.74 -31.94
CA LYS A 73 -5.67 14.47 -32.44
C LYS A 73 -6.27 13.26 -31.69
N TYR A 74 -6.35 13.35 -30.37
CA TYR A 74 -6.74 12.24 -29.49
C TYR A 74 -8.13 11.68 -29.78
N ASN A 75 -9.12 12.53 -29.97
CA ASN A 75 -10.48 12.08 -30.33
C ASN A 75 -10.51 11.31 -31.66
N GLN A 76 -9.76 11.76 -32.66
CA GLN A 76 -9.70 11.09 -33.97
C GLN A 76 -8.97 9.74 -33.85
N LEU A 77 -7.96 9.66 -33.00
CA LEU A 77 -7.24 8.42 -32.71
C LEU A 77 -8.16 7.39 -32.04
N VAL A 78 -8.89 7.81 -31.01
CA VAL A 78 -9.85 6.93 -30.30
C VAL A 78 -10.91 6.43 -31.29
N LEU A 79 -11.54 7.31 -32.06
CA LEU A 79 -12.53 6.93 -33.08
C LEU A 79 -11.96 5.97 -34.12
N PHE A 80 -10.74 6.20 -34.59
CA PHE A 80 -10.10 5.31 -35.56
C PHE A 80 -9.85 3.91 -34.96
N LEU A 81 -9.34 3.82 -33.74
CA LEU A 81 -9.05 2.53 -33.10
C LEU A 81 -10.33 1.77 -32.74
N THR A 82 -11.33 2.45 -32.19
CA THR A 82 -12.59 1.80 -31.81
C THR A 82 -13.38 1.33 -33.01
N ASP A 83 -13.44 2.13 -34.10
CA ASP A 83 -14.05 1.74 -35.40
C ASP A 83 -13.31 0.52 -36.01
N TRP A 84 -11.98 0.48 -35.90
CA TRP A 84 -11.19 -0.68 -36.34
C TRP A 84 -11.58 -1.94 -35.57
N ILE A 85 -11.61 -1.89 -34.26
CA ILE A 85 -11.92 -3.01 -33.36
C ILE A 85 -13.34 -3.54 -33.63
N GLU A 86 -14.31 -2.65 -33.84
CA GLU A 86 -15.69 -3.03 -34.12
C GLU A 86 -15.84 -3.74 -35.46
N ARG A 87 -15.09 -3.32 -36.50
CA ARG A 87 -15.14 -3.92 -37.83
C ARG A 87 -14.28 -5.18 -37.96
N HIS A 88 -13.29 -5.36 -37.09
CA HIS A 88 -12.35 -6.48 -37.15
C HIS A 88 -12.22 -7.13 -35.77
N PRO A 89 -13.29 -7.72 -35.21
CA PRO A 89 -13.28 -8.30 -33.86
C PRO A 89 -12.28 -9.45 -33.71
N GLU A 90 -11.88 -10.08 -34.82
CA GLU A 90 -10.91 -11.18 -34.88
C GLU A 90 -9.45 -10.73 -34.92
N ASP A 91 -9.19 -9.42 -35.00
CA ASP A 91 -7.81 -8.92 -35.06
C ASP A 91 -7.10 -9.21 -33.70
N GLU A 92 -6.02 -9.99 -33.79
CA GLU A 92 -5.23 -10.40 -32.62
C GLU A 92 -4.62 -9.22 -31.82
N TYR A 93 -4.47 -8.06 -32.47
CA TYR A 93 -3.94 -6.85 -31.84
C TYR A 93 -5.01 -5.94 -31.20
N ASN A 94 -6.28 -6.34 -31.20
CA ASN A 94 -7.36 -5.55 -30.61
C ASN A 94 -7.12 -5.26 -29.11
N THR A 95 -6.50 -6.18 -28.39
CA THR A 95 -6.04 -5.97 -27.01
C THR A 95 -5.11 -4.76 -26.89
N TYR A 96 -4.18 -4.60 -27.84
CA TYR A 96 -3.25 -3.48 -27.87
C TYR A 96 -3.91 -2.16 -28.28
N TRP A 97 -4.82 -2.21 -29.25
CA TRP A 97 -5.56 -1.01 -29.68
C TRP A 97 -6.45 -0.46 -28.59
N LEU A 98 -7.10 -1.32 -27.82
CA LEU A 98 -7.85 -0.93 -26.62
C LEU A 98 -6.93 -0.37 -25.53
N TYR A 99 -5.76 -0.95 -25.36
CA TYR A 99 -4.77 -0.43 -24.39
C TYR A 99 -4.33 1.00 -24.74
N ILE A 100 -4.04 1.27 -26.03
CA ILE A 100 -3.74 2.63 -26.50
C ILE A 100 -4.92 3.57 -26.24
N THR A 101 -6.14 3.12 -26.53
CA THR A 101 -7.36 3.90 -26.29
C THR A 101 -7.49 4.28 -24.81
N ALA A 102 -7.29 3.32 -23.89
CA ALA A 102 -7.28 3.57 -22.46
C ALA A 102 -6.19 4.58 -22.03
N CYS A 103 -4.98 4.44 -22.59
CA CYS A 103 -3.88 5.38 -22.31
C CYS A 103 -4.21 6.81 -22.77
N ILE A 104 -4.91 6.97 -23.90
CA ILE A 104 -5.34 8.29 -24.38
C ILE A 104 -6.36 8.92 -23.43
N TYR A 105 -7.31 8.14 -22.91
CA TYR A 105 -8.25 8.64 -21.89
C TYR A 105 -7.54 9.03 -20.60
N MET A 106 -6.49 8.30 -20.19
CA MET A 106 -5.66 8.71 -19.04
C MET A 106 -4.94 10.05 -19.29
N GLU A 107 -4.37 10.24 -20.49
CA GLU A 107 -3.70 11.49 -20.86
C GLU A 107 -4.68 12.68 -20.91
N SER A 108 -5.95 12.40 -21.19
CA SER A 108 -7.04 13.38 -21.24
C SER A 108 -7.73 13.58 -19.88
N ASP A 109 -7.16 13.11 -18.77
CA ASP A 109 -7.73 13.13 -17.41
C ASP A 109 -9.12 12.45 -17.28
N ALA A 110 -9.52 11.64 -18.25
CA ALA A 110 -10.77 10.87 -18.28
C ALA A 110 -10.58 9.49 -17.60
N THR A 111 -10.08 9.51 -16.36
CA THR A 111 -9.70 8.31 -15.59
C THR A 111 -10.79 7.23 -15.50
N PRO A 112 -12.08 7.53 -15.26
CA PRO A 112 -13.12 6.49 -15.20
C PRO A 112 -13.31 5.75 -16.53
N ILE A 113 -13.13 6.43 -17.66
CA ILE A 113 -13.21 5.81 -18.98
C ILE A 113 -11.98 4.95 -19.24
N ALA A 114 -10.80 5.42 -18.84
CA ALA A 114 -9.57 4.62 -18.93
C ALA A 114 -9.68 3.32 -18.10
N GLU A 115 -10.19 3.41 -16.87
CA GLU A 115 -10.44 2.25 -16.00
C GLU A 115 -11.38 1.23 -16.68
N TYR A 116 -12.48 1.69 -17.28
CA TYR A 116 -13.41 0.85 -18.04
C TYR A 116 -12.70 0.08 -19.16
N TYR A 117 -11.87 0.76 -19.97
CA TYR A 117 -11.18 0.10 -21.08
C TYR A 117 -10.12 -0.89 -20.62
N PHE A 118 -9.33 -0.56 -19.59
CA PHE A 118 -8.36 -1.50 -19.02
C PHE A 118 -9.06 -2.74 -18.43
N ASP A 119 -10.15 -2.58 -17.68
CA ASP A 119 -10.90 -3.71 -17.12
C ASP A 119 -11.57 -4.55 -18.22
N ARG A 120 -12.08 -3.91 -19.28
CA ARG A 120 -12.62 -4.59 -20.47
C ARG A 120 -11.56 -5.47 -21.14
N ILE A 121 -10.31 -4.99 -21.25
CA ILE A 121 -9.20 -5.79 -21.78
C ILE A 121 -9.00 -7.05 -20.96
N LEU A 122 -8.89 -6.91 -19.64
CA LEU A 122 -8.66 -8.05 -18.74
C LEU A 122 -9.76 -9.10 -18.80
N LYS A 123 -11.01 -8.67 -19.00
CA LYS A 123 -12.19 -9.55 -19.01
C LYS A 123 -12.44 -10.24 -20.34
N ASN A 124 -12.24 -9.55 -21.45
CA ASN A 124 -12.80 -9.96 -22.74
C ASN A 124 -11.74 -10.26 -23.81
N TYR A 125 -10.46 -9.99 -23.54
CA TYR A 125 -9.40 -10.15 -24.54
C TYR A 125 -8.27 -11.00 -23.97
N SER A 126 -7.63 -11.79 -24.81
CA SER A 126 -6.44 -12.56 -24.46
C SER A 126 -5.23 -11.65 -24.23
N ASP A 127 -4.34 -12.06 -23.35
CA ASP A 127 -3.07 -11.35 -23.16
C ASP A 127 -2.17 -11.52 -24.38
N ILE A 128 -1.58 -10.44 -24.83
CA ILE A 128 -0.61 -10.44 -25.90
C ILE A 128 0.68 -9.75 -25.49
N MET A 129 1.77 -10.16 -26.13
CA MET A 129 3.08 -9.55 -25.92
C MET A 129 3.35 -8.50 -27.00
N VAL A 130 3.51 -7.25 -26.60
CA VAL A 130 3.89 -6.16 -27.51
C VAL A 130 5.21 -5.56 -27.02
N ASN A 131 6.21 -5.54 -27.87
CA ASN A 131 7.58 -5.11 -27.54
C ASN A 131 8.13 -5.80 -26.27
N GLY A 132 7.88 -7.11 -26.12
CA GLY A 132 8.34 -7.88 -24.97
C GLY A 132 7.57 -7.65 -23.65
N GLN A 133 6.45 -6.91 -23.69
CA GLN A 133 5.64 -6.61 -22.51
C GLN A 133 4.22 -7.18 -22.66
N SER A 134 3.74 -7.85 -21.62
CA SER A 134 2.35 -8.32 -21.52
C SER A 134 1.40 -7.11 -21.37
N ILE A 135 0.37 -7.06 -22.19
CA ILE A 135 -0.62 -5.98 -22.12
C ILE A 135 -1.48 -6.11 -20.87
N HIS A 136 -1.85 -7.33 -20.44
CA HIS A 136 -2.58 -7.53 -19.17
C HIS A 136 -1.78 -7.05 -17.98
N PHE A 137 -0.46 -7.33 -17.95
CA PHE A 137 0.41 -6.81 -16.89
C PHE A 137 0.40 -5.28 -16.84
N GLN A 138 0.47 -4.62 -17.99
CA GLN A 138 0.41 -3.16 -18.05
C GLN A 138 -0.97 -2.63 -17.61
N CYS A 139 -2.07 -3.28 -18.04
CA CYS A 139 -3.42 -2.92 -17.60
C CYS A 139 -3.57 -2.99 -16.07
N LEU A 140 -3.16 -4.10 -15.45
CA LEU A 140 -3.23 -4.26 -13.99
C LEU A 140 -2.44 -3.18 -13.25
N ARG A 141 -1.24 -2.86 -13.72
CA ARG A 141 -0.42 -1.79 -13.13
C ARG A 141 -1.09 -0.41 -13.22
N GLN A 142 -1.76 -0.13 -14.33
CA GLN A 142 -2.49 1.14 -14.47
C GLN A 142 -3.74 1.14 -13.59
N LEU A 143 -4.53 0.07 -13.59
CA LEU A 143 -5.74 -0.06 -12.78
C LEU A 143 -5.47 0.12 -11.28
N ILE A 144 -4.42 -0.49 -10.75
CA ILE A 144 -4.01 -0.30 -9.35
C ILE A 144 -3.73 1.19 -9.02
N LYS A 145 -3.17 1.94 -9.99
CA LYS A 145 -2.85 3.35 -9.79
C LYS A 145 -4.05 4.28 -9.88
N ILE A 146 -5.01 3.98 -10.77
CA ILE A 146 -6.10 4.89 -11.08
C ILE A 146 -7.40 4.55 -10.36
N SER A 147 -7.60 3.30 -9.96
CA SER A 147 -8.80 2.89 -9.24
C SER A 147 -8.91 3.59 -7.88
N THR A 148 -10.09 4.11 -7.60
CA THR A 148 -10.39 4.85 -6.37
C THR A 148 -11.04 3.97 -5.31
N THR A 149 -11.52 2.78 -5.66
CA THR A 149 -12.20 1.87 -4.73
C THR A 149 -11.26 0.75 -4.26
N SER A 150 -11.28 0.47 -2.96
CA SER A 150 -10.49 -0.61 -2.38
C SER A 150 -10.88 -1.97 -2.96
N ALA A 151 -12.16 -2.23 -3.16
CA ALA A 151 -12.65 -3.49 -3.74
C ALA A 151 -12.03 -3.78 -5.14
N ASN A 152 -11.98 -2.78 -6.01
CA ASN A 152 -11.32 -2.92 -7.31
C ASN A 152 -9.80 -3.11 -7.17
N ARG A 153 -9.15 -2.35 -6.29
CA ARG A 153 -7.71 -2.47 -6.05
C ARG A 153 -7.33 -3.84 -5.50
N ILE A 154 -8.12 -4.39 -4.56
CA ILE A 154 -7.97 -5.76 -4.05
C ILE A 154 -7.99 -6.77 -5.19
N LYS A 155 -8.98 -6.68 -6.06
CA LYS A 155 -9.08 -7.55 -7.24
C LYS A 155 -7.82 -7.48 -8.10
N TYR A 156 -7.38 -6.27 -8.45
CA TYR A 156 -6.23 -6.08 -9.34
C TYR A 156 -4.89 -6.47 -8.68
N PHE A 157 -4.73 -6.25 -7.37
CA PHE A 157 -3.56 -6.75 -6.63
C PHE A 157 -3.50 -8.28 -6.66
N ASN A 158 -4.61 -8.95 -6.35
CA ASN A 158 -4.69 -10.41 -6.39
C ASN A 158 -4.38 -10.96 -7.78
N GLU A 159 -4.95 -10.37 -8.84
CA GLU A 159 -4.65 -10.78 -10.22
C GLU A 159 -3.17 -10.57 -10.56
N LEU A 160 -2.57 -9.47 -10.14
CA LEU A 160 -1.17 -9.16 -10.42
C LEU A 160 -0.22 -10.13 -9.71
N ILE A 161 -0.48 -10.43 -8.43
CA ILE A 161 0.30 -11.40 -7.63
C ILE A 161 0.20 -12.79 -8.25
N ASN A 162 -1.01 -13.24 -8.58
CA ASN A 162 -1.26 -14.60 -9.06
C ASN A 162 -0.72 -14.84 -10.49
N ARG A 163 -0.85 -13.85 -11.37
CA ARG A 163 -0.51 -14.03 -12.80
C ARG A 163 0.92 -13.65 -13.15
N PHE A 164 1.53 -12.74 -12.39
CA PHE A 164 2.82 -12.14 -12.73
C PHE A 164 3.83 -12.09 -11.57
N PRO A 165 3.94 -13.12 -10.71
CA PRO A 165 4.78 -13.05 -9.51
C PRO A 165 6.25 -12.81 -9.82
N SER A 166 6.75 -13.31 -10.96
CA SER A 166 8.15 -13.15 -11.38
C SER A 166 8.50 -11.78 -11.97
N LYS A 167 7.50 -10.92 -12.21
CA LYS A 167 7.70 -9.60 -12.84
C LYS A 167 7.62 -8.42 -11.88
N ILE A 168 7.37 -8.69 -10.60
CA ILE A 168 7.07 -7.69 -9.59
C ILE A 168 7.70 -8.06 -8.25
N SER A 169 7.87 -7.08 -7.37
CA SER A 169 8.07 -7.34 -5.95
C SER A 169 6.73 -7.71 -5.31
N VAL A 170 6.52 -9.00 -5.08
CA VAL A 170 5.29 -9.48 -4.42
C VAL A 170 5.23 -9.01 -2.96
N THR A 171 6.38 -8.78 -2.34
CA THR A 171 6.52 -8.27 -0.97
C THR A 171 5.74 -6.98 -0.77
N GLU A 172 6.03 -5.96 -1.59
CA GLU A 172 5.30 -4.69 -1.54
C GLU A 172 3.81 -4.86 -1.80
N LEU A 173 3.44 -5.75 -2.72
CA LEU A 173 2.04 -5.94 -3.10
C LEU A 173 1.22 -6.60 -2.00
N TYR A 174 1.77 -7.58 -1.27
CA TYR A 174 1.08 -8.18 -0.13
C TYR A 174 0.76 -7.15 0.95
N GLU A 175 1.71 -6.27 1.27
CA GLU A 175 1.47 -5.22 2.26
C GLU A 175 0.43 -4.20 1.80
N ARG A 176 0.50 -3.77 0.53
CA ARG A 176 -0.52 -2.88 -0.04
C ARG A 176 -1.90 -3.52 -0.10
N LEU A 177 -1.96 -4.81 -0.40
CA LEU A 177 -3.20 -5.60 -0.41
C LEU A 177 -3.81 -5.69 0.99
N ALA A 178 -2.97 -5.91 2.02
CA ALA A 178 -3.42 -5.91 3.41
C ALA A 178 -4.11 -4.59 3.78
N PHE A 179 -3.51 -3.46 3.45
CA PHE A 179 -4.12 -2.14 3.69
C PHE A 179 -5.45 -1.92 2.95
N GLU A 180 -5.60 -2.46 1.74
CA GLU A 180 -6.90 -2.35 1.06
C GLU A 180 -7.97 -3.22 1.73
N TYR A 181 -7.61 -4.43 2.22
CA TYR A 181 -8.51 -5.27 3.01
C TYR A 181 -8.89 -4.63 4.36
N GLU A 182 -7.95 -3.96 5.04
CA GLU A 182 -8.25 -3.21 6.26
C GLU A 182 -9.29 -2.10 6.03
N LYS A 183 -9.19 -1.37 4.92
CA LYS A 183 -10.15 -0.32 4.56
C LYS A 183 -11.56 -0.85 4.31
N GLU A 184 -11.67 -2.06 3.78
CA GLU A 184 -12.96 -2.74 3.58
C GLU A 184 -13.46 -3.45 4.86
N GLY A 185 -12.65 -3.50 5.93
CA GLY A 185 -12.96 -4.22 7.17
C GLY A 185 -12.80 -5.74 7.06
N GLU A 186 -12.16 -6.22 6.01
CA GLU A 186 -11.92 -7.63 5.74
C GLU A 186 -10.67 -8.11 6.50
N TRP A 187 -10.76 -8.10 7.83
CA TRP A 187 -9.60 -8.29 8.72
C TRP A 187 -8.90 -9.63 8.60
N ALA A 188 -9.66 -10.71 8.32
CA ALA A 188 -9.04 -12.03 8.14
C ALA A 188 -8.11 -12.05 6.91
N GLN A 189 -8.55 -11.44 5.81
CA GLN A 189 -7.78 -11.32 4.58
C GLN A 189 -6.61 -10.34 4.75
N ALA A 190 -6.81 -9.26 5.51
CA ALA A 190 -5.75 -8.30 5.84
C ALA A 190 -4.62 -8.99 6.62
N LEU A 191 -4.95 -9.71 7.71
CA LEU A 191 -3.99 -10.47 8.51
C LEU A 191 -3.26 -11.54 7.69
N HIS A 192 -3.99 -12.25 6.82
CA HIS A 192 -3.37 -13.21 5.91
C HIS A 192 -2.37 -12.53 4.96
N SER A 193 -2.71 -11.37 4.40
CA SER A 193 -1.84 -10.63 3.50
C SER A 193 -0.61 -10.08 4.23
N HIS A 194 -0.75 -9.57 5.46
CA HIS A 194 0.39 -9.20 6.32
C HIS A 194 1.30 -10.39 6.61
N PHE A 195 0.72 -11.56 6.90
CA PHE A 195 1.50 -12.79 7.09
C PHE A 195 2.30 -13.15 5.82
N GLN A 196 1.65 -13.13 4.64
CA GLN A 196 2.33 -13.36 3.35
C GLN A 196 3.45 -12.35 3.07
N PHE A 197 3.26 -11.08 3.48
CA PHE A 197 4.31 -10.06 3.43
C PHE A 197 5.50 -10.44 4.31
N LEU A 198 5.25 -10.80 5.57
CA LEU A 198 6.30 -11.15 6.54
C LEU A 198 7.11 -12.41 6.13
N GLU A 199 6.51 -13.32 5.39
CA GLU A 199 7.15 -14.53 4.85
C GLU A 199 8.15 -14.23 3.71
N GLN A 200 8.12 -13.02 3.13
CA GLN A 200 9.02 -12.69 2.03
C GLN A 200 10.46 -12.44 2.52
N PRO A 201 11.47 -12.90 1.76
CA PRO A 201 12.87 -12.78 2.18
C PRO A 201 13.37 -11.36 2.41
N ASP A 202 12.78 -10.39 1.71
CA ASP A 202 13.14 -8.97 1.75
C ASP A 202 12.21 -8.11 2.61
N ALA A 203 11.20 -8.71 3.26
CA ALA A 203 10.17 -8.00 4.04
C ALA A 203 10.77 -7.05 5.11
N GLN A 204 11.83 -7.49 5.79
CA GLN A 204 12.46 -6.70 6.85
C GLN A 204 13.23 -5.47 6.35
N THR A 205 13.65 -5.49 5.10
CA THR A 205 14.54 -4.46 4.53
C THR A 205 13.87 -3.58 3.47
N ILE A 206 12.72 -4.01 2.93
CA ILE A 206 12.01 -3.27 1.90
C ILE A 206 11.47 -1.96 2.44
N GLN A 207 11.66 -0.89 1.65
CA GLN A 207 11.05 0.42 1.93
C GLN A 207 9.83 0.61 1.04
N ILE A 208 8.63 0.67 1.63
CA ILE A 208 7.38 0.82 0.90
C ILE A 208 6.93 2.28 0.96
N SER A 209 6.88 2.92 -0.20
CA SER A 209 6.47 4.33 -0.28
C SER A 209 5.05 4.53 0.26
N GLY A 210 4.92 5.45 1.22
CA GLY A 210 3.65 5.77 1.87
C GLY A 210 3.24 4.82 3.00
N ILE A 211 4.08 3.82 3.33
CA ILE A 211 3.85 2.88 4.44
C ILE A 211 5.15 2.82 5.26
N PRO A 212 5.34 3.76 6.20
CA PRO A 212 6.49 3.71 7.10
C PRO A 212 6.36 2.51 8.05
N ASP A 213 7.50 1.95 8.46
CA ASP A 213 7.59 0.86 9.42
C ASP A 213 6.71 -0.37 9.09
N ALA A 214 6.53 -0.65 7.78
CA ALA A 214 5.65 -1.71 7.28
C ALA A 214 5.89 -3.05 7.98
N TYR A 215 7.15 -3.48 8.07
CA TYR A 215 7.50 -4.74 8.71
C TYR A 215 7.13 -4.78 10.21
N ALA A 216 7.45 -3.74 10.96
CA ALA A 216 7.17 -3.69 12.39
C ALA A 216 5.64 -3.67 12.66
N ASN A 217 4.89 -2.93 11.86
CA ASN A 217 3.44 -2.84 11.97
C ASN A 217 2.75 -4.17 11.63
N ALA A 218 3.13 -4.79 10.51
CA ALA A 218 2.60 -6.10 10.11
C ALA A 218 2.91 -7.18 11.18
N LEU A 219 4.17 -7.22 11.65
CA LEU A 219 4.61 -8.15 12.70
C LEU A 219 3.82 -7.96 13.99
N GLN A 220 3.56 -6.71 14.38
CA GLN A 220 2.75 -6.40 15.54
C GLN A 220 1.32 -6.94 15.41
N LEU A 221 0.67 -6.71 14.26
CA LEU A 221 -0.70 -7.16 14.02
C LEU A 221 -0.81 -8.69 14.02
N VAL A 222 0.10 -9.37 13.33
CA VAL A 222 0.12 -10.83 13.26
C VAL A 222 0.42 -11.44 14.63
N ASN A 223 1.45 -10.96 15.33
CA ASN A 223 1.79 -11.43 16.68
C ASN A 223 0.65 -11.18 17.69
N PHE A 224 -0.04 -10.05 17.56
CA PHE A 224 -1.19 -9.74 18.40
C PHE A 224 -2.35 -10.71 18.11
N ASN A 225 -2.60 -10.99 16.82
CA ASN A 225 -3.62 -11.97 16.43
C ASN A 225 -3.36 -13.35 17.04
N ASP A 226 -2.13 -13.81 17.02
CA ASP A 226 -1.74 -15.14 17.49
C ASP A 226 -1.60 -15.23 19.01
N SER A 227 -1.63 -14.10 19.70
CA SER A 227 -1.47 -14.03 21.15
C SER A 227 -2.76 -14.45 21.88
N PRO A 228 -2.66 -14.94 23.14
CA PRO A 228 -3.83 -15.30 23.94
C PRO A 228 -4.63 -14.09 24.44
N LYS A 229 -4.09 -12.88 24.37
CA LYS A 229 -4.70 -11.60 24.79
C LYS A 229 -5.16 -11.55 26.26
N ASP A 230 -4.66 -12.47 27.10
CA ASP A 230 -5.05 -12.66 28.50
C ASP A 230 -4.54 -11.59 29.48
N TRP A 231 -3.77 -10.62 28.96
CA TRP A 231 -3.30 -9.45 29.70
C TRP A 231 -4.22 -8.23 29.55
N THR A 232 -5.27 -8.31 28.70
CA THR A 232 -6.18 -7.18 28.46
C THR A 232 -7.30 -7.10 29.49
N PHE A 233 -7.79 -5.89 29.77
CA PHE A 233 -8.81 -5.60 30.75
C PHE A 233 -9.99 -4.85 30.12
N GLU A 234 -11.21 -5.11 30.58
CA GLU A 234 -12.42 -4.47 30.05
C GLU A 234 -12.47 -2.95 30.29
N SER A 235 -11.80 -2.48 31.34
CA SER A 235 -11.80 -1.06 31.67
C SER A 235 -10.50 -0.61 32.30
N LEU A 236 -10.20 0.69 32.19
CA LEU A 236 -9.04 1.31 32.83
C LEU A 236 -9.05 1.14 34.35
N PRO A 237 -10.18 1.33 35.07
CA PRO A 237 -10.22 1.09 36.50
C PRO A 237 -9.93 -0.37 36.87
N ALA A 238 -10.35 -1.34 36.06
CA ALA A 238 -10.06 -2.75 36.31
C ALA A 238 -8.56 -3.04 36.21
N LEU A 239 -7.90 -2.52 35.17
CA LEU A 239 -6.45 -2.63 34.99
C LEU A 239 -5.69 -1.91 36.10
N GLU A 240 -6.03 -0.66 36.39
CA GLU A 240 -5.41 0.14 37.45
C GLU A 240 -5.48 -0.56 38.81
N ASN A 241 -6.67 -1.05 39.19
CA ASN A 241 -6.88 -1.76 40.45
C ASN A 241 -6.09 -3.08 40.52
N ALA A 242 -6.03 -3.83 39.42
CA ALA A 242 -5.25 -5.07 39.32
C ALA A 242 -3.75 -4.80 39.54
N ILE A 243 -3.21 -3.78 38.88
CA ILE A 243 -1.82 -3.33 39.03
C ILE A 243 -1.52 -2.88 40.47
N LYS A 244 -2.34 -1.97 41.04
CA LYS A 244 -2.18 -1.49 42.38
C LYS A 244 -2.24 -2.63 43.44
N LYS A 245 -3.17 -3.56 43.26
CA LYS A 245 -3.29 -4.76 44.10
C LYS A 245 -2.06 -5.66 44.01
N ALA A 246 -1.52 -5.89 42.83
CA ALA A 246 -0.32 -6.69 42.61
C ALA A 246 0.93 -6.00 43.27
N ILE A 247 1.07 -4.70 43.13
CA ILE A 247 2.13 -3.92 43.80
C ILE A 247 2.01 -4.06 45.31
N ASN A 248 0.83 -3.87 45.90
CA ASN A 248 0.63 -3.95 47.37
C ASN A 248 0.92 -5.34 47.95
N ARG A 249 0.71 -6.40 47.14
CA ARG A 249 0.95 -7.79 47.55
C ARG A 249 2.35 -8.30 47.21
N TYR A 250 3.18 -7.45 46.60
CA TYR A 250 4.48 -7.85 46.06
C TYR A 250 4.39 -9.03 45.07
N ASP A 251 3.27 -9.07 44.32
CA ASP A 251 2.97 -10.13 43.35
C ASP A 251 3.54 -9.79 41.97
N TRP A 252 4.83 -10.02 41.81
CA TRP A 252 5.53 -9.81 40.55
C TRP A 252 5.01 -10.72 39.43
N LYS A 253 4.49 -11.92 39.74
CA LYS A 253 3.97 -12.85 38.76
C LYS A 253 2.71 -12.29 38.07
N SER A 254 1.81 -11.72 38.88
CA SER A 254 0.63 -11.03 38.32
C SER A 254 1.04 -9.80 37.52
N LEU A 255 2.03 -9.01 37.96
CA LEU A 255 2.51 -7.89 37.13
C LEU A 255 3.11 -8.35 35.79
N ASP A 256 3.95 -9.38 35.78
CA ASP A 256 4.50 -9.94 34.56
C ASP A 256 3.40 -10.51 33.65
N LYS A 257 2.30 -11.03 34.23
CA LYS A 257 1.12 -11.49 33.48
C LYS A 257 0.35 -10.32 32.84
N TYR A 258 0.13 -9.23 33.58
CA TYR A 258 -0.67 -8.07 33.13
C TYR A 258 0.05 -7.20 32.10
N ARG A 259 1.35 -7.38 31.95
CA ARG A 259 2.15 -6.69 30.95
C ARG A 259 1.79 -7.18 29.56
N ALA A 260 1.64 -6.25 28.60
CA ALA A 260 1.44 -6.60 27.19
C ALA A 260 2.53 -7.55 26.70
N LYS A 261 2.12 -8.56 25.92
CA LYS A 261 3.04 -9.56 25.35
C LYS A 261 3.57 -9.15 23.98
N VAL A 262 2.91 -8.17 23.38
CA VAL A 262 3.28 -7.62 22.07
C VAL A 262 3.64 -6.15 22.23
N ASN A 263 4.83 -5.77 21.80
CA ASN A 263 5.34 -4.39 21.81
C ASN A 263 5.26 -3.68 23.17
N PHE A 264 5.55 -4.41 24.25
CA PHE A 264 5.79 -3.78 25.54
C PHE A 264 7.13 -3.04 25.52
N PHE A 265 7.15 -1.79 25.94
CA PHE A 265 8.35 -0.97 25.94
C PHE A 265 8.74 -0.51 27.36
N ALA A 266 10.03 -0.17 27.53
CA ALA A 266 10.55 0.44 28.76
C ALA A 266 11.62 1.47 28.36
N ILE A 267 11.26 2.75 28.29
CA ILE A 267 12.06 3.84 27.70
C ILE A 267 12.01 5.11 28.55
N ASN A 268 12.92 6.05 28.24
CA ASN A 268 12.80 7.43 28.72
C ASN A 268 11.83 8.24 27.84
N TRP A 269 11.32 9.35 28.37
CA TRP A 269 10.35 10.21 27.66
C TRP A 269 10.81 10.73 26.29
N ASN A 270 12.11 10.87 26.08
CA ASN A 270 12.69 11.38 24.85
C ASN A 270 13.05 10.29 23.81
N GLN A 271 12.75 9.03 24.09
CA GLN A 271 13.04 7.91 23.20
C GLN A 271 11.81 7.53 22.35
N ASP A 272 12.07 7.04 21.13
CA ASP A 272 11.03 6.55 20.27
C ASP A 272 10.52 5.16 20.74
N ARG A 273 9.21 4.98 20.78
CA ARG A 273 8.54 3.72 21.15
C ARG A 273 8.78 2.60 20.14
N SER A 274 9.05 2.94 18.90
CA SER A 274 9.25 1.99 17.78
C SER A 274 10.68 1.46 17.68
N GLY A 275 11.62 2.00 18.48
CA GLY A 275 13.02 1.57 18.44
C GLY A 275 13.20 0.13 18.90
N SER A 276 14.05 -0.65 18.21
CA SER A 276 14.39 -2.04 18.58
C SER A 276 14.92 -2.20 20.00
N ASN A 277 15.50 -1.14 20.57
CA ASN A 277 16.01 -1.08 21.95
C ASN A 277 14.92 -0.83 23.00
N ALA A 278 13.67 -0.57 22.58
CA ALA A 278 12.55 -0.33 23.50
C ALA A 278 11.97 -1.63 24.09
N GLN A 279 12.24 -2.76 23.46
CA GLN A 279 11.70 -4.08 23.85
C GLN A 279 12.72 -4.87 24.66
N GLU A 280 12.89 -4.53 25.93
CA GLU A 280 13.73 -5.35 26.80
C GLU A 280 12.93 -6.45 27.52
N VAL A 281 13.49 -7.66 27.51
CA VAL A 281 13.00 -8.77 28.33
C VAL A 281 13.47 -8.54 29.76
N PHE A 282 12.62 -7.94 30.58
CA PHE A 282 12.90 -7.84 32.00
C PHE A 282 11.75 -8.41 32.84
N SER A 283 12.08 -8.91 34.03
CA SER A 283 11.08 -9.41 34.97
C SER A 283 10.87 -8.41 36.11
N MET A 284 9.60 -8.15 36.42
CA MET A 284 9.21 -7.30 37.55
C MET A 284 9.78 -7.82 38.89
N LYS A 285 10.11 -9.13 39.00
CA LYS A 285 10.73 -9.73 40.14
C LYS A 285 12.01 -9.01 40.59
N ASN A 286 12.85 -8.65 39.62
CA ASN A 286 14.15 -8.02 39.92
C ASN A 286 14.00 -6.61 40.51
N PHE A 287 12.96 -5.89 40.10
CA PHE A 287 12.67 -4.53 40.57
C PHE A 287 11.84 -4.49 41.85
N MET A 288 11.06 -5.54 42.13
CA MET A 288 10.29 -5.61 43.37
C MET A 288 11.09 -6.13 44.55
N ARG A 289 12.15 -6.93 44.30
CA ARG A 289 12.94 -7.55 45.36
C ARG A 289 13.70 -6.51 46.17
N GLY A 290 13.33 -6.37 47.43
CA GLY A 290 14.00 -5.45 48.38
C GLY A 290 13.60 -3.97 48.25
N ASN A 291 12.72 -3.64 47.31
CA ASN A 291 12.26 -2.28 47.04
C ASN A 291 10.85 -2.06 47.59
N ARG A 292 10.59 -0.87 48.14
CA ARG A 292 9.24 -0.46 48.57
C ARG A 292 8.59 0.43 47.51
N ILE A 293 7.77 -0.18 46.66
CA ILE A 293 7.11 0.52 45.58
C ILE A 293 5.89 1.25 46.11
N ARG A 294 5.71 2.49 45.65
CA ARG A 294 4.56 3.35 45.92
C ARG A 294 3.93 3.80 44.59
N TYR A 295 2.66 4.12 44.59
CA TYR A 295 1.94 4.64 43.45
C TYR A 295 1.07 5.85 43.84
N SER A 296 0.76 6.70 42.88
CA SER A 296 -0.15 7.83 43.09
C SER A 296 -1.59 7.36 43.29
N ALA A 297 -2.35 8.08 44.10
CA ALA A 297 -3.75 7.76 44.35
C ALA A 297 -4.58 7.84 43.08
N SER A 298 -4.36 8.87 42.25
CA SER A 298 -4.96 9.09 40.94
C SER A 298 -3.99 8.84 39.79
N LEU A 299 -4.54 8.65 38.60
CA LEU A 299 -3.77 8.69 37.36
C LEU A 299 -3.26 10.11 37.10
N ASP A 300 -2.18 10.23 36.31
CA ASP A 300 -1.58 11.51 35.94
C ASP A 300 -2.56 12.35 35.12
N ASP A 301 -2.51 13.68 35.26
CA ASP A 301 -3.43 14.62 34.61
C ASP A 301 -3.31 14.63 33.07
N SER A 302 -2.22 14.12 32.53
CA SER A 302 -2.07 13.93 31.08
C SER A 302 -2.80 12.71 30.51
N SER A 303 -3.44 11.91 31.38
CA SER A 303 -4.27 10.79 30.94
C SER A 303 -5.49 11.27 30.17
N ASN A 304 -5.88 10.49 29.15
CA ASN A 304 -7.02 10.80 28.27
C ASN A 304 -7.86 9.53 28.03
N PRO A 305 -8.97 9.58 27.28
CA PRO A 305 -9.83 8.42 27.05
C PRO A 305 -9.16 7.21 26.36
N ASN A 306 -7.98 7.38 25.75
CA ASN A 306 -7.27 6.32 25.01
C ASN A 306 -5.96 5.91 25.67
N GLU A 307 -5.37 6.78 26.50
CA GLU A 307 -4.06 6.58 27.13
C GLU A 307 -4.09 7.06 28.58
N ALA A 308 -3.42 6.34 29.46
CA ALA A 308 -3.33 6.71 30.87
C ALA A 308 -1.96 6.38 31.46
N TYR A 309 -1.59 7.14 32.50
CA TYR A 309 -0.29 7.04 33.14
C TYR A 309 -0.47 6.92 34.64
N LEU A 310 0.07 5.85 35.25
CA LEU A 310 0.12 5.68 36.68
C LEU A 310 1.54 5.97 37.15
N ARG A 311 1.72 7.11 37.84
CA ARG A 311 3.01 7.47 38.45
C ARG A 311 3.31 6.55 39.63
N THR A 312 4.49 5.94 39.63
CA THR A 312 4.99 5.04 40.67
C THR A 312 6.42 5.41 41.07
N THR A 313 6.84 5.02 42.25
CA THR A 313 8.19 5.29 42.77
C THR A 313 8.74 4.10 43.52
N GLY A 314 10.06 4.07 43.69
CA GLY A 314 10.73 3.08 44.52
C GLY A 314 11.08 1.77 43.84
N TRP A 315 11.08 1.73 42.50
CA TRP A 315 11.50 0.55 41.76
C TRP A 315 13.02 0.34 41.72
N SER A 316 13.77 1.44 41.73
CA SER A 316 15.22 1.43 41.61
C SER A 316 15.82 2.62 42.39
N GLN A 317 17.08 2.48 42.81
CA GLN A 317 17.84 3.58 43.42
C GLN A 317 18.34 4.60 42.38
N TYR A 318 18.49 4.17 41.13
CA TYR A 318 19.01 5.03 40.03
C TYR A 318 17.93 5.84 39.36
N ILE A 319 16.77 5.22 39.10
CA ILE A 319 15.60 5.87 38.47
C ILE A 319 14.41 5.65 39.39
N SER A 320 14.14 6.64 40.25
CA SER A 320 13.14 6.49 41.31
C SER A 320 11.71 6.52 40.80
N VAL A 321 11.44 7.24 39.75
CA VAL A 321 10.08 7.46 39.21
C VAL A 321 9.88 6.69 37.90
N TRP A 322 8.78 5.94 37.85
CA TRP A 322 8.30 5.25 36.68
C TRP A 322 6.85 5.58 36.46
N TYR A 323 6.47 5.84 35.17
CA TYR A 323 5.07 5.92 34.76
C TYR A 323 4.70 4.62 34.06
N LEU A 324 3.75 3.87 34.65
CA LEU A 324 3.17 2.71 33.99
C LEU A 324 2.17 3.22 32.96
N TYR A 325 2.42 2.92 31.70
CA TYR A 325 1.66 3.41 30.57
C TYR A 325 0.57 2.41 30.18
N PHE A 326 -0.67 2.86 30.23
CA PHE A 326 -1.84 2.11 29.83
C PHE A 326 -2.39 2.70 28.54
N ARG A 327 -2.87 1.85 27.65
CA ARG A 327 -3.55 2.29 26.41
C ARG A 327 -4.72 1.39 26.07
N LYS A 328 -5.62 1.89 25.24
CA LYS A 328 -6.62 1.06 24.56
C LYS A 328 -5.97 0.22 23.50
N VAL A 329 -6.37 -1.02 23.43
CA VAL A 329 -5.99 -1.95 22.37
C VAL A 329 -6.67 -1.51 21.08
N ASN A 330 -5.88 -1.24 20.03
CA ASN A 330 -6.36 -0.97 18.70
C ASN A 330 -6.18 -2.23 17.85
N PHE A 331 -7.18 -3.11 17.88
CA PHE A 331 -7.20 -4.36 17.13
C PHE A 331 -8.60 -4.64 16.60
N PRO A 332 -9.04 -3.94 15.54
CA PRO A 332 -10.39 -4.09 14.97
C PRO A 332 -10.73 -5.49 14.46
N ALA A 333 -9.70 -6.32 14.20
CA ALA A 333 -9.86 -7.71 13.79
C ALA A 333 -10.60 -8.57 14.84
N ASP A 334 -10.56 -8.17 16.12
CA ASP A 334 -11.23 -8.86 17.21
C ASP A 334 -12.07 -7.85 18.02
N PRO A 335 -13.39 -7.74 17.76
CA PRO A 335 -14.27 -6.80 18.44
C PRO A 335 -14.35 -6.98 19.96
N GLU A 336 -14.09 -8.19 20.49
CA GLU A 336 -14.10 -8.45 21.93
C GLU A 336 -12.88 -7.84 22.63
N ILE A 337 -11.80 -7.66 21.88
CA ILE A 337 -10.52 -7.13 22.36
C ILE A 337 -10.35 -5.66 22.02
N HIS A 338 -10.91 -5.23 20.88
CA HIS A 338 -10.80 -3.85 20.45
C HIS A 338 -11.40 -2.88 21.48
N GLY A 339 -10.62 -1.89 21.87
CA GLY A 339 -11.02 -0.91 22.89
C GLY A 339 -10.83 -1.35 24.35
N ARG A 340 -10.42 -2.60 24.62
CA ARG A 340 -9.98 -3.02 25.97
C ARG A 340 -8.69 -2.28 26.36
N TRP A 341 -8.34 -2.36 27.63
CA TRP A 341 -7.14 -1.69 28.15
C TRP A 341 -6.01 -2.67 28.38
N GLU A 342 -4.77 -2.24 28.08
CA GLU A 342 -3.55 -2.99 28.36
C GLU A 342 -2.48 -2.13 29.02
N TRP A 343 -1.62 -2.76 29.81
CA TRP A 343 -0.38 -2.15 30.29
C TRP A 343 0.69 -2.33 29.22
N ALA A 344 0.90 -1.28 28.43
CA ALA A 344 1.68 -1.34 27.19
C ALA A 344 3.15 -0.92 27.37
N GLY A 345 3.52 -0.32 28.50
CA GLY A 345 4.90 0.09 28.69
C GLY A 345 5.20 0.82 29.98
N ILE A 346 6.45 1.25 30.09
CA ILE A 346 6.98 2.04 31.19
C ILE A 346 7.75 3.23 30.63
N TYR A 347 7.50 4.40 31.17
CA TYR A 347 8.36 5.57 30.98
C TYR A 347 9.18 5.80 32.26
N PHE A 348 10.48 5.94 32.10
CA PHE A 348 11.43 6.22 33.17
C PHE A 348 11.62 7.72 33.36
N GLY A 349 11.72 8.14 34.64
CA GLY A 349 11.94 9.52 35.02
C GLY A 349 10.69 10.38 35.12
N GLU A 350 10.83 11.60 35.61
CA GLU A 350 9.74 12.57 35.65
C GLU A 350 9.39 13.06 34.21
N LYS A 351 8.14 13.34 34.00
CA LYS A 351 7.66 13.97 32.79
C LYS A 351 8.07 15.44 32.82
N LEU A 352 8.89 15.85 31.86
CA LEU A 352 9.38 17.24 31.71
C LEU A 352 8.30 18.13 31.07
#